data_ba0c533a3dac93fe4c6e6cca9fc78db5
#
_entry.id   ba0c533a3dac93fe4c6e6cca9fc78db5
#
_cell.length_a   1.000
_cell.length_b   1.000
_cell.length_c   1.000
_cell.angle_alpha   90.00
_cell.angle_beta   90.00
_cell.angle_gamma   90.00
#
_symmetry.space_group_name_H-M   'P 1'
#
loop_
_entity.id
_entity.type
_entity.pdbx_description
1 polymer ?
#
loop_
_entity_poly.entity_id
_entity_poly.type
_entity_poly.pdbx_seq_one_letter_code
_entity_poly.pdbx_strand_id
1 'polypeptide(L)'
;MRLAVIGGGWAGIAAAVEATAAGTEVTLIEAGRVLGGRARSVSIDGRTLDNGQHILLGAYRDTLALMRRVGADPETLLERRPLAIHDRSGFCMALPAWPAPLHLAWGLLTARPLSLREKLRTALWMDGIKRRGFRVDPDCSVAEWLDAAGQTGQLRCHLWEPLCVAALNTPAERASARLFANVLRDSLGSPRSGDTDLLLPRTDFGQLLPQPASRWLGQHGARLRFGQRVRSLSPGDHGILVDGEAFDCAILATAPQHARRLWPEIGNDFAYEPIATVNLEFGPKTALPFPLLNLDGRVGQWVVDRGNGILACVLSGQGNWSVLNDAALVATLEEELRDYTGNQRAGWNKVIREQRATFSARSGLERPKAETTHPRLLLAGDYTWADYPATLEGAIRSGLRAARLALSRN
;
A
#
# COMPACT_ATOMS: atom_id res chain seq x y z
N MET A 1 -28.18 -5.86 15.54
CA MET A 1 -27.28 -6.84 14.90
C MET A 1 -25.96 -6.86 15.64
N ARG A 2 -25.48 -8.04 16.03
CA ARG A 2 -24.14 -8.26 16.60
C ARG A 2 -23.20 -8.68 15.49
N LEU A 3 -22.18 -7.87 15.21
CA LEU A 3 -21.21 -8.09 14.14
C LEU A 3 -19.83 -8.41 14.72
N ALA A 4 -19.24 -9.54 14.34
CA ALA A 4 -17.84 -9.83 14.59
C ALA A 4 -16.98 -9.36 13.43
N VAL A 5 -15.90 -8.62 13.73
CA VAL A 5 -14.84 -8.29 12.77
C VAL A 5 -13.55 -8.98 13.24
N ILE A 6 -13.04 -9.90 12.43
CA ILE A 6 -11.91 -10.76 12.78
C ILE A 6 -10.66 -10.30 12.04
N GLY A 7 -9.73 -9.69 12.76
CA GLY A 7 -8.52 -9.06 12.24
C GLY A 7 -8.59 -7.54 12.26
N GLY A 8 -7.63 -6.93 12.95
CA GLY A 8 -7.52 -5.48 13.16
C GLY A 8 -6.56 -4.78 12.18
N GLY A 9 -6.37 -5.32 10.97
CA GLY A 9 -5.70 -4.62 9.88
C GLY A 9 -6.54 -3.46 9.33
N TRP A 10 -6.03 -2.70 8.36
CA TRP A 10 -6.72 -1.53 7.80
C TRP A 10 -8.11 -1.87 7.23
N ALA A 11 -8.27 -3.04 6.63
CA ALA A 11 -9.59 -3.52 6.18
C ALA A 11 -10.56 -3.77 7.33
N GLY A 12 -10.10 -4.44 8.41
CA GLY A 12 -10.91 -4.70 9.59
C GLY A 12 -11.26 -3.42 10.36
N ILE A 13 -10.31 -2.48 10.46
CA ILE A 13 -10.56 -1.14 11.02
C ILE A 13 -11.66 -0.44 10.22
N ALA A 14 -11.56 -0.40 8.89
CA ALA A 14 -12.55 0.23 8.03
C ALA A 14 -13.94 -0.40 8.19
N ALA A 15 -14.01 -1.74 8.23
CA ALA A 15 -15.25 -2.46 8.44
C ALA A 15 -15.86 -2.17 9.81
N ALA A 16 -15.06 -2.19 10.87
CA ALA A 16 -15.51 -1.92 12.22
C ALA A 16 -16.03 -0.48 12.40
N VAL A 17 -15.28 0.51 11.88
CA VAL A 17 -15.68 1.93 11.94
C VAL A 17 -16.97 2.18 11.17
N GLU A 18 -17.10 1.64 9.93
CA GLU A 18 -18.29 1.81 9.11
C GLU A 18 -19.54 1.21 9.79
N ALA A 19 -19.42 -0.02 10.32
CA ALA A 19 -20.54 -0.70 10.98
C ALA A 19 -20.91 -0.03 12.32
N THR A 20 -19.91 0.40 13.11
CA THR A 20 -20.17 1.11 14.37
C THR A 20 -20.85 2.45 14.11
N ALA A 21 -20.41 3.19 13.07
CA ALA A 21 -21.06 4.46 12.68
C ALA A 21 -22.52 4.27 12.24
N ALA A 22 -22.89 3.09 11.76
CA ALA A 22 -24.26 2.73 11.42
C ALA A 22 -25.08 2.19 12.63
N GLY A 23 -24.55 2.28 13.86
CA GLY A 23 -25.25 1.84 15.08
C GLY A 23 -25.25 0.34 15.34
N THR A 24 -24.36 -0.41 14.69
CA THR A 24 -24.22 -1.87 14.88
C THR A 24 -23.39 -2.18 16.13
N GLU A 25 -23.77 -3.20 16.90
CA GLU A 25 -22.96 -3.72 18.00
C GLU A 25 -21.74 -4.49 17.42
N VAL A 26 -20.59 -3.84 17.39
CA VAL A 26 -19.38 -4.41 16.79
C VAL A 26 -18.46 -4.98 17.85
N THR A 27 -17.95 -6.19 17.59
CA THR A 27 -16.81 -6.76 18.31
C THR A 27 -15.65 -6.95 17.33
N LEU A 28 -14.58 -6.18 17.50
CA LEU A 28 -13.33 -6.32 16.73
C LEU A 28 -12.36 -7.19 17.51
N ILE A 29 -11.94 -8.31 16.89
CA ILE A 29 -11.06 -9.32 17.50
C ILE A 29 -9.71 -9.29 16.76
N GLU A 30 -8.63 -8.97 17.46
CA GLU A 30 -7.27 -8.88 16.93
C GLU A 30 -6.32 -9.82 17.69
N ALA A 31 -5.57 -10.63 16.95
CA ALA A 31 -4.60 -11.57 17.50
C ALA A 31 -3.37 -10.87 18.11
N GLY A 32 -3.03 -9.69 17.61
CA GLY A 32 -1.95 -8.84 18.10
C GLY A 32 -2.38 -7.97 19.29
N ARG A 33 -1.41 -7.24 19.85
CA ARG A 33 -1.65 -6.30 20.95
C ARG A 33 -2.10 -4.92 20.47
N VAL A 34 -1.99 -4.64 19.18
CA VAL A 34 -2.31 -3.36 18.55
C VAL A 34 -2.96 -3.59 17.20
N LEU A 35 -3.77 -2.61 16.75
CA LEU A 35 -4.34 -2.61 15.41
C LEU A 35 -3.27 -2.23 14.36
N GLY A 36 -3.62 -2.38 13.07
CA GLY A 36 -2.84 -1.93 11.91
C GLY A 36 -2.36 -3.05 11.01
N GLY A 37 -2.29 -4.28 11.51
CA GLY A 37 -1.86 -5.44 10.69
C GLY A 37 -0.45 -5.28 10.16
N ARG A 38 -0.26 -5.34 8.82
CA ARG A 38 1.04 -5.14 8.15
C ARG A 38 1.52 -3.70 8.20
N ALA A 39 0.62 -2.72 8.12
CA ALA A 39 0.94 -1.29 8.20
C ALA A 39 0.69 -0.77 9.62
N ARG A 40 1.65 -0.98 10.49
CA ARG A 40 1.63 -0.57 11.90
C ARG A 40 3.01 -0.14 12.36
N SER A 41 3.05 0.55 13.48
CA SER A 41 4.30 0.84 14.18
C SER A 41 4.76 -0.34 15.02
N VAL A 42 6.06 -0.48 15.15
CA VAL A 42 6.75 -1.46 16.00
C VAL A 42 7.78 -0.73 16.86
N SER A 43 7.97 -1.20 18.10
CA SER A 43 9.04 -0.69 18.96
C SER A 43 10.23 -1.63 18.88
N ILE A 44 11.37 -1.12 18.46
CA ILE A 44 12.63 -1.86 18.31
C ILE A 44 13.76 -1.01 18.87
N ASP A 45 14.54 -1.57 19.80
CA ASP A 45 15.68 -0.90 20.43
C ASP A 45 15.31 0.48 21.05
N GLY A 46 14.10 0.57 21.65
CA GLY A 46 13.59 1.82 22.25
C GLY A 46 13.11 2.87 21.24
N ARG A 47 13.13 2.57 19.95
CA ARG A 47 12.69 3.46 18.86
C ARG A 47 11.35 2.98 18.31
N THR A 48 10.49 3.92 17.94
CA THR A 48 9.27 3.62 17.19
C THR A 48 9.59 3.66 15.70
N LEU A 49 9.40 2.53 15.03
CA LEU A 49 9.58 2.37 13.59
C LEU A 49 8.29 1.88 12.96
N ASP A 50 8.14 2.09 11.68
CA ASP A 50 7.08 1.45 10.91
C ASP A 50 7.52 0.04 10.47
N ASN A 51 6.59 -0.92 10.47
CA ASN A 51 6.83 -2.30 10.00
C ASN A 51 7.13 -2.38 8.50
N GLY A 52 7.24 -1.27 7.84
CA GLY A 52 7.56 -1.03 6.43
C GLY A 52 7.31 0.43 6.12
N GLN A 53 8.10 0.99 5.21
CA GLN A 53 7.88 2.36 4.75
C GLN A 53 6.72 2.37 3.76
N HIS A 54 5.67 3.09 4.06
CA HIS A 54 4.55 3.30 3.15
C HIS A 54 4.45 4.78 2.77
N ILE A 55 4.08 5.02 1.52
CA ILE A 55 3.72 6.33 0.99
C ILE A 55 2.27 6.24 0.52
N LEU A 56 1.45 7.22 0.90
CA LEU A 56 0.08 7.30 0.43
C LEU A 56 0.03 8.20 -0.82
N LEU A 57 -1.02 8.04 -1.61
CA LEU A 57 -1.30 8.92 -2.73
C LEU A 57 -2.51 9.81 -2.42
N GLY A 58 -2.55 10.99 -3.03
CA GLY A 58 -3.73 11.85 -2.97
C GLY A 58 -5.01 11.17 -3.47
N ALA A 59 -4.86 10.17 -4.33
CA ALA A 59 -5.93 9.30 -4.84
C ALA A 59 -6.54 8.37 -3.78
N TYR A 60 -5.93 8.22 -2.60
CA TYR A 60 -6.41 7.34 -1.52
C TYR A 60 -7.56 7.99 -0.73
N ARG A 61 -8.66 8.24 -1.41
CA ARG A 61 -9.78 9.05 -0.91
C ARG A 61 -10.52 8.42 0.25
N ASP A 62 -10.77 7.12 0.19
CA ASP A 62 -11.46 6.39 1.24
C ASP A 62 -10.59 6.28 2.49
N THR A 63 -9.28 6.12 2.31
CA THR A 63 -8.29 6.15 3.40
C THR A 63 -8.29 7.51 4.10
N LEU A 64 -8.18 8.61 3.34
CA LEU A 64 -8.18 9.96 3.90
C LEU A 64 -9.52 10.32 4.57
N ALA A 65 -10.64 9.88 3.99
CA ALA A 65 -11.97 10.06 4.58
C ALA A 65 -12.11 9.29 5.90
N LEU A 66 -11.62 8.05 5.96
CA LEU A 66 -11.65 7.25 7.19
C LEU A 66 -10.76 7.85 8.28
N MET A 67 -9.56 8.35 7.92
CA MET A 67 -8.69 9.06 8.87
C MET A 67 -9.44 10.24 9.51
N ARG A 68 -10.06 11.10 8.71
CA ARG A 68 -10.86 12.25 9.23
C ARG A 68 -11.99 11.79 10.12
N ARG A 69 -12.70 10.71 9.76
CA ARG A 69 -13.82 10.17 10.56
C ARG A 69 -13.39 9.75 11.96
N VAL A 70 -12.21 9.19 12.11
CA VAL A 70 -11.69 8.75 13.42
C VAL A 70 -10.87 9.83 14.15
N GLY A 71 -10.90 11.07 13.66
CA GLY A 71 -10.20 12.19 14.26
C GLY A 71 -8.71 12.27 14.00
N ALA A 72 -8.21 11.53 12.98
CA ALA A 72 -6.85 11.63 12.49
C ALA A 72 -6.84 12.59 11.29
N ASP A 73 -6.44 13.84 11.49
CA ASP A 73 -6.44 14.85 10.45
C ASP A 73 -5.29 14.61 9.44
N PRO A 74 -5.60 14.24 8.17
CA PRO A 74 -4.57 14.00 7.17
C PRO A 74 -3.69 15.22 6.87
N GLU A 75 -4.23 16.44 7.01
CA GLU A 75 -3.51 17.67 6.67
C GLU A 75 -2.38 17.97 7.67
N THR A 76 -2.56 17.54 8.92
CA THR A 76 -1.53 17.62 9.97
C THR A 76 -0.56 16.45 9.96
N LEU A 77 -1.08 15.24 9.73
CA LEU A 77 -0.32 13.99 9.89
C LEU A 77 0.47 13.60 8.65
N LEU A 78 0.12 14.14 7.48
CA LEU A 78 0.75 13.84 6.20
C LEU A 78 1.33 15.12 5.57
N GLU A 79 2.51 15.01 5.04
CA GLU A 79 3.09 16.03 4.18
C GLU A 79 2.69 15.77 2.74
N ARG A 80 1.88 16.66 2.16
CA ARG A 80 1.48 16.60 0.76
C ARG A 80 2.52 17.25 -0.13
N ARG A 81 3.00 16.50 -1.13
CA ARG A 81 3.94 16.98 -2.13
C ARG A 81 3.49 16.60 -3.54
N PRO A 82 3.57 17.49 -4.52
CA PRO A 82 3.41 17.10 -5.91
C PRO A 82 4.37 15.95 -6.27
N LEU A 83 3.92 15.04 -7.14
CA LEU A 83 4.75 13.92 -7.58
C LEU A 83 6.05 14.43 -8.18
N ALA A 84 7.15 13.98 -7.63
CA ALA A 84 8.48 14.21 -8.17
C ALA A 84 9.27 12.89 -8.11
N ILE A 85 9.85 12.52 -9.24
CA ILE A 85 10.71 11.35 -9.37
C ILE A 85 12.11 11.86 -9.70
N HIS A 86 13.03 11.54 -8.83
CA HIS A 86 14.45 11.82 -8.98
C HIS A 86 15.21 10.52 -8.80
N ASP A 87 16.16 10.26 -9.66
CA ASP A 87 17.04 9.14 -9.49
C ASP A 87 18.52 9.53 -9.49
N ARG A 88 19.36 8.57 -9.12
CA ARG A 88 20.80 8.75 -9.04
C ARG A 88 21.46 8.99 -10.40
N SER A 89 20.87 8.51 -11.51
CA SER A 89 21.41 8.70 -12.87
C SER A 89 21.19 10.11 -13.40
N GLY A 90 20.42 10.93 -12.69
CA GLY A 90 20.05 12.28 -13.09
C GLY A 90 18.69 12.39 -13.78
N PHE A 91 17.92 11.28 -13.85
CA PHE A 91 16.54 11.37 -14.29
C PHE A 91 15.74 12.23 -13.29
N CYS A 92 14.98 13.16 -13.84
CA CYS A 92 14.16 14.07 -13.06
C CYS A 92 12.84 14.31 -13.81
N MET A 93 11.74 14.04 -13.15
CA MET A 93 10.38 14.42 -13.58
C MET A 93 9.64 14.96 -12.37
N ALA A 94 9.31 16.24 -12.35
CA ALA A 94 8.59 16.87 -11.25
C ALA A 94 7.33 17.55 -11.77
N LEU A 95 6.22 17.32 -11.08
CA LEU A 95 4.93 17.93 -11.43
C LEU A 95 4.76 19.24 -10.67
N PRO A 96 4.35 20.34 -11.32
CA PRO A 96 3.96 21.56 -10.61
C PRO A 96 2.57 21.39 -9.97
N ALA A 97 2.24 22.23 -9.01
CA ALA A 97 0.92 22.29 -8.38
C ALA A 97 -0.10 23.00 -9.29
N TRP A 98 -0.19 22.57 -10.55
CA TRP A 98 -1.11 23.10 -11.56
C TRP A 98 -2.34 22.21 -11.74
N PRO A 99 -3.44 22.73 -12.31
CA PRO A 99 -4.62 21.92 -12.61
C PRO A 99 -4.31 20.77 -13.58
N ALA A 100 -5.02 19.66 -13.44
CA ALA A 100 -4.96 18.58 -14.41
C ALA A 100 -5.60 19.02 -15.75
N PRO A 101 -5.07 18.62 -16.91
CA PRO A 101 -3.91 17.76 -17.10
C PRO A 101 -2.57 18.55 -17.27
N LEU A 102 -2.56 19.87 -17.08
CA LEU A 102 -1.43 20.75 -17.37
C LEU A 102 -0.19 20.38 -16.53
N HIS A 103 -0.38 19.95 -15.27
CA HIS A 103 0.72 19.50 -14.41
C HIS A 103 1.48 18.32 -15.03
N LEU A 104 0.78 17.33 -15.61
CA LEU A 104 1.41 16.18 -16.27
C LEU A 104 2.12 16.57 -17.56
N ALA A 105 1.47 17.43 -18.37
CA ALA A 105 2.04 17.93 -19.61
C ALA A 105 3.38 18.67 -19.34
N TRP A 106 3.40 19.52 -18.32
CA TRP A 106 4.61 20.23 -17.90
C TRP A 106 5.67 19.28 -17.35
N GLY A 107 5.30 18.37 -16.45
CA GLY A 107 6.23 17.38 -15.89
C GLY A 107 6.89 16.54 -16.99
N LEU A 108 6.13 16.08 -17.98
CA LEU A 108 6.68 15.34 -19.11
C LEU A 108 7.56 16.23 -20.01
N LEU A 109 7.12 17.47 -20.29
CA LEU A 109 7.89 18.41 -21.12
C LEU A 109 9.25 18.73 -20.51
N THR A 110 9.31 18.93 -19.20
CA THR A 110 10.54 19.30 -18.47
C THR A 110 11.37 18.10 -17.99
N ALA A 111 10.83 16.86 -18.11
CA ALA A 111 11.55 15.65 -17.70
C ALA A 111 12.89 15.49 -18.41
N ARG A 112 13.92 15.07 -17.67
CA ARG A 112 15.31 14.90 -18.14
C ARG A 112 15.87 13.55 -17.69
N PRO A 113 16.78 12.91 -18.46
CA PRO A 113 17.13 13.20 -19.85
C PRO A 113 16.14 12.47 -20.80
N LEU A 114 15.28 13.18 -21.49
CA LEU A 114 14.33 12.58 -22.43
C LEU A 114 14.36 13.35 -23.77
N SER A 115 14.35 12.60 -24.88
CA SER A 115 14.18 13.17 -26.20
C SER A 115 12.73 13.64 -26.43
N LEU A 116 12.55 14.61 -27.32
CA LEU A 116 11.21 15.08 -27.70
C LEU A 116 10.34 13.94 -28.28
N ARG A 117 10.97 12.97 -28.97
CA ARG A 117 10.29 11.80 -29.51
C ARG A 117 9.73 10.90 -28.41
N GLU A 118 10.48 10.65 -27.35
CA GLU A 118 10.00 9.87 -26.19
C GLU A 118 8.84 10.59 -25.49
N LYS A 119 9.00 11.90 -25.26
CA LYS A 119 7.95 12.72 -24.62
C LYS A 119 6.64 12.69 -25.42
N LEU A 120 6.72 12.90 -26.73
CA LEU A 120 5.55 12.88 -27.61
C LEU A 120 4.89 11.50 -27.65
N ARG A 121 5.69 10.42 -27.78
CA ARG A 121 5.18 9.04 -27.76
C ARG A 121 4.43 8.74 -26.47
N THR A 122 5.00 9.13 -25.34
CA THR A 122 4.37 8.92 -24.03
C THR A 122 3.09 9.73 -23.89
N ALA A 123 3.07 10.99 -24.31
CA ALA A 123 1.87 11.82 -24.29
C ALA A 123 0.73 11.20 -25.13
N LEU A 124 1.04 10.75 -26.35
CA LEU A 124 0.08 10.11 -27.24
C LEU A 124 -0.42 8.77 -26.67
N TRP A 125 0.47 7.98 -26.08
CA TRP A 125 0.09 6.73 -25.43
C TRP A 125 -0.82 6.97 -24.22
N MET A 126 -0.48 7.91 -23.34
CA MET A 126 -1.33 8.27 -22.19
C MET A 126 -2.71 8.78 -22.61
N ASP A 127 -2.79 9.62 -23.63
CA ASP A 127 -4.06 10.06 -24.20
C ASP A 127 -4.86 8.87 -24.76
N GLY A 128 -4.18 7.97 -25.48
CA GLY A 128 -4.80 6.77 -26.03
C GLY A 128 -5.37 5.83 -24.98
N ILE A 129 -4.65 5.57 -23.89
CA ILE A 129 -5.15 4.71 -22.80
C ILE A 129 -6.29 5.41 -22.03
N LYS A 130 -6.22 6.73 -21.85
CA LYS A 130 -7.28 7.53 -21.24
C LYS A 130 -8.57 7.46 -22.05
N ARG A 131 -8.51 7.62 -23.37
CA ARG A 131 -9.68 7.49 -24.27
C ARG A 131 -10.30 6.09 -24.21
N ARG A 132 -9.50 5.05 -23.99
CA ARG A 132 -9.97 3.67 -23.79
C ARG A 132 -10.40 3.39 -22.34
N GLY A 133 -10.46 4.39 -21.47
CA GLY A 133 -10.85 4.26 -20.06
C GLY A 133 -9.88 3.40 -19.24
N PHE A 134 -8.59 3.39 -19.59
CA PHE A 134 -7.54 2.58 -18.95
C PHE A 134 -7.84 1.07 -18.95
N ARG A 135 -8.59 0.59 -19.94
CA ARG A 135 -8.91 -0.84 -20.07
C ARG A 135 -7.75 -1.59 -20.72
N VAL A 136 -7.39 -2.70 -20.08
CA VAL A 136 -6.45 -3.68 -20.63
C VAL A 136 -7.15 -5.03 -20.65
N ASP A 137 -7.50 -5.50 -21.86
CA ASP A 137 -8.21 -6.75 -22.08
C ASP A 137 -7.79 -7.35 -23.42
N PRO A 138 -7.25 -8.59 -23.44
CA PRO A 138 -6.94 -9.43 -22.27
C PRO A 138 -5.85 -8.83 -21.38
N ASP A 139 -5.81 -9.25 -20.10
CA ASP A 139 -4.75 -8.86 -19.18
C ASP A 139 -3.41 -9.50 -19.60
N CYS A 140 -2.34 -8.73 -19.53
CA CYS A 140 -0.98 -9.18 -19.85
C CYS A 140 0.00 -8.64 -18.79
N SER A 141 1.29 -8.92 -18.94
CA SER A 141 2.29 -8.31 -18.08
C SER A 141 2.47 -6.82 -18.40
N VAL A 142 2.90 -6.04 -17.40
CA VAL A 142 3.24 -4.62 -17.62
C VAL A 142 4.37 -4.48 -18.64
N ALA A 143 5.36 -5.37 -18.62
CA ALA A 143 6.45 -5.37 -19.60
C ALA A 143 5.93 -5.53 -21.03
N GLU A 144 5.09 -6.55 -21.28
CA GLU A 144 4.45 -6.75 -22.59
C GLU A 144 3.60 -5.57 -23.03
N TRP A 145 2.85 -4.98 -22.11
CA TRP A 145 2.01 -3.80 -22.38
C TRP A 145 2.82 -2.56 -22.76
N LEU A 146 3.94 -2.33 -22.07
CA LEU A 146 4.88 -1.25 -22.37
C LEU A 146 5.59 -1.47 -23.71
N ASP A 147 6.01 -2.71 -24.00
CA ASP A 147 6.66 -3.09 -25.27
C ASP A 147 5.71 -2.85 -26.46
N ALA A 148 4.47 -3.35 -26.36
CA ALA A 148 3.44 -3.14 -27.39
C ALA A 148 3.12 -1.65 -27.63
N ALA A 149 3.29 -0.81 -26.59
CA ALA A 149 3.12 0.63 -26.66
C ALA A 149 4.38 1.39 -27.10
N GLY A 150 5.50 0.69 -27.31
CA GLY A 150 6.80 1.30 -27.62
C GLY A 150 7.34 2.18 -26.48
N GLN A 151 6.87 1.95 -25.25
CA GLN A 151 7.38 2.63 -24.05
C GLN A 151 8.70 1.96 -23.61
N THR A 152 9.77 2.29 -24.30
CA THR A 152 11.14 1.74 -24.14
C THR A 152 12.12 2.83 -23.73
N GLY A 153 13.37 2.48 -23.47
CA GLY A 153 14.44 3.42 -23.18
C GLY A 153 14.32 4.03 -21.78
N GLN A 154 14.67 5.31 -21.65
CA GLN A 154 14.79 5.99 -20.37
C GLN A 154 13.47 6.03 -19.56
N LEU A 155 12.34 6.29 -20.22
CA LEU A 155 11.04 6.31 -19.54
C LEU A 155 10.64 4.96 -18.96
N ARG A 156 10.97 3.85 -19.65
CA ARG A 156 10.72 2.52 -19.11
C ARG A 156 11.52 2.29 -17.83
N CYS A 157 12.82 2.51 -17.88
CA CYS A 157 13.73 2.21 -16.77
C CYS A 157 13.55 3.16 -15.57
N HIS A 158 13.29 4.45 -15.82
CA HIS A 158 13.31 5.46 -14.75
C HIS A 158 11.91 5.89 -14.28
N LEU A 159 10.85 5.59 -15.03
CA LEU A 159 9.49 5.93 -14.65
C LEU A 159 8.60 4.69 -14.53
N TRP A 160 8.37 3.96 -15.64
CA TRP A 160 7.30 2.98 -15.66
C TRP A 160 7.58 1.74 -14.80
N GLU A 161 8.77 1.16 -14.89
CA GLU A 161 9.15 -0.02 -14.10
C GLU A 161 9.29 0.33 -12.61
N PRO A 162 9.99 1.41 -12.19
CA PRO A 162 10.00 1.82 -10.80
C PRO A 162 8.61 2.12 -10.23
N LEU A 163 7.75 2.77 -11.02
CA LEU A 163 6.38 3.05 -10.60
C LEU A 163 5.53 1.77 -10.49
N CYS A 164 5.70 0.84 -11.42
CA CYS A 164 5.05 -0.48 -11.36
C CYS A 164 5.44 -1.23 -10.08
N VAL A 165 6.73 -1.33 -9.79
CA VAL A 165 7.22 -2.02 -8.59
C VAL A 165 6.78 -1.29 -7.32
N ALA A 166 6.83 0.04 -7.30
CA ALA A 166 6.37 0.82 -6.15
C ALA A 166 4.86 0.65 -5.86
N ALA A 167 4.03 0.55 -6.92
CA ALA A 167 2.58 0.46 -6.80
C ALA A 167 2.08 -0.97 -6.61
N LEU A 168 2.69 -1.96 -7.29
CA LEU A 168 2.22 -3.35 -7.32
C LEU A 168 3.09 -4.31 -6.50
N ASN A 169 4.26 -3.87 -6.06
CA ASN A 169 5.27 -4.71 -5.41
C ASN A 169 5.58 -5.99 -6.21
N THR A 170 5.42 -5.93 -7.51
CA THR A 170 5.59 -7.07 -8.43
C THR A 170 6.40 -6.57 -9.62
N PRO A 171 7.47 -7.28 -10.04
CA PRO A 171 8.26 -6.91 -11.21
C PRO A 171 7.41 -6.81 -12.48
N ALA A 172 7.76 -5.89 -13.38
CA ALA A 172 6.98 -5.58 -14.59
C ALA A 172 6.73 -6.79 -15.50
N GLU A 173 7.63 -7.75 -15.53
CA GLU A 173 7.53 -8.99 -16.31
C GLU A 173 6.38 -9.89 -15.86
N ARG A 174 5.94 -9.75 -14.61
CA ARG A 174 4.88 -10.56 -13.99
C ARG A 174 3.67 -9.74 -13.59
N ALA A 175 3.84 -8.44 -13.36
CA ALA A 175 2.80 -7.54 -12.87
C ALA A 175 1.66 -7.39 -13.88
N SER A 176 0.41 -7.40 -13.41
CA SER A 176 -0.78 -7.20 -14.22
C SER A 176 -0.85 -5.78 -14.80
N ALA A 177 -0.89 -5.67 -16.11
CA ALA A 177 -1.07 -4.41 -16.80
C ALA A 177 -2.46 -3.80 -16.51
N ARG A 178 -3.50 -4.62 -16.29
CA ARG A 178 -4.82 -4.17 -15.88
C ARG A 178 -4.79 -3.48 -14.52
N LEU A 179 -4.13 -4.08 -13.52
CA LEU A 179 -4.00 -3.46 -12.20
C LEU A 179 -3.15 -2.19 -12.24
N PHE A 180 -2.07 -2.21 -13.02
CA PHE A 180 -1.24 -1.01 -13.21
C PHE A 180 -2.01 0.11 -13.92
N ALA A 181 -2.78 -0.20 -14.96
CA ALA A 181 -3.65 0.76 -15.64
C ALA A 181 -4.69 1.38 -14.69
N ASN A 182 -5.26 0.60 -13.76
CA ASN A 182 -6.17 1.12 -12.75
C ASN A 182 -5.47 2.09 -11.78
N VAL A 183 -4.23 1.81 -11.37
CA VAL A 183 -3.42 2.76 -10.59
C VAL A 183 -3.17 4.04 -11.37
N LEU A 184 -2.78 3.92 -12.64
CA LEU A 184 -2.58 5.08 -13.52
C LEU A 184 -3.86 5.89 -13.72
N ARG A 185 -5.01 5.22 -13.87
CA ARG A 185 -6.32 5.88 -14.00
C ARG A 185 -6.63 6.77 -12.81
N ASP A 186 -6.47 6.22 -11.61
CA ASP A 186 -6.89 6.88 -10.38
C ASP A 186 -5.88 7.93 -9.90
N SER A 187 -4.62 7.85 -10.37
CA SER A 187 -3.56 8.83 -10.12
C SER A 187 -3.36 9.77 -11.32
N LEU A 188 -2.49 9.40 -12.24
CA LEU A 188 -2.10 10.24 -13.39
C LEU A 188 -3.28 10.54 -14.36
N GLY A 189 -4.27 9.66 -14.46
CA GLY A 189 -5.47 9.85 -15.29
C GLY A 189 -6.56 10.69 -14.65
N SER A 190 -6.45 10.99 -13.36
CA SER A 190 -7.47 11.72 -12.62
C SER A 190 -7.65 13.16 -13.13
N PRO A 191 -8.88 13.70 -13.12
CA PRO A 191 -9.13 15.10 -13.39
C PRO A 191 -8.69 16.03 -12.25
N ARG A 192 -8.29 15.49 -11.10
CA ARG A 192 -7.81 16.23 -9.92
C ARG A 192 -6.29 16.09 -9.83
N SER A 193 -5.56 17.17 -9.98
CA SER A 193 -4.09 17.16 -9.90
C SER A 193 -3.58 16.64 -8.56
N GLY A 194 -4.27 16.94 -7.45
CA GLY A 194 -3.89 16.45 -6.13
C GLY A 194 -3.97 14.92 -5.95
N ASP A 195 -4.61 14.17 -6.86
CA ASP A 195 -4.64 12.70 -6.80
C ASP A 195 -3.28 12.08 -7.17
N THR A 196 -2.41 12.82 -7.86
CA THR A 196 -1.02 12.42 -8.16
C THR A 196 -0.05 12.71 -7.01
N ASP A 197 -0.46 13.53 -6.04
CA ASP A 197 0.44 13.93 -4.96
C ASP A 197 0.88 12.74 -4.11
N LEU A 198 2.13 12.79 -3.68
CA LEU A 198 2.67 11.93 -2.65
C LEU A 198 2.28 12.47 -1.27
N LEU A 199 1.84 11.59 -0.40
CA LEU A 199 1.50 11.90 0.98
C LEU A 199 2.49 11.18 1.90
N LEU A 200 3.46 11.91 2.41
CA LEU A 200 4.54 11.39 3.25
C LEU A 200 4.13 11.49 4.73
N PRO A 201 4.17 10.39 5.50
CA PRO A 201 3.84 10.43 6.92
C PRO A 201 4.81 11.32 7.71
N ARG A 202 4.27 12.25 8.49
CA ARG A 202 5.02 13.06 9.48
C ARG A 202 5.16 12.34 10.82
N THR A 203 4.42 11.25 11.01
CA THR A 203 4.37 10.44 12.22
C THR A 203 4.45 8.97 11.87
N ASP A 204 4.45 8.09 12.86
CA ASP A 204 4.39 6.63 12.64
C ASP A 204 2.98 6.17 12.20
N PHE A 205 2.94 5.02 11.55
CA PHE A 205 1.68 4.46 11.00
C PHE A 205 0.64 4.12 12.06
N GLY A 206 1.06 3.84 13.28
CA GLY A 206 0.14 3.63 14.40
C GLY A 206 -0.73 4.86 14.67
N GLN A 207 -0.16 6.04 14.52
CA GLN A 207 -0.84 7.31 14.75
C GLN A 207 -1.69 7.78 13.55
N LEU A 208 -1.41 7.30 12.33
CA LEU A 208 -2.17 7.68 11.14
C LEU A 208 -3.62 7.18 11.16
N LEU A 209 -3.84 5.91 11.55
CA LEU A 209 -5.16 5.31 11.56
C LEU A 209 -5.39 4.34 12.74
N PRO A 210 -4.51 3.36 13.03
CA PRO A 210 -4.79 2.32 14.03
C PRO A 210 -5.15 2.84 15.42
N GLN A 211 -4.35 3.74 15.99
CA GLN A 211 -4.60 4.27 17.33
C GLN A 211 -5.81 5.23 17.39
N PRO A 212 -5.98 6.20 16.45
CA PRO A 212 -7.20 7.00 16.38
C PRO A 212 -8.45 6.14 16.22
N ALA A 213 -8.43 5.13 15.35
CA ALA A 213 -9.55 4.22 15.16
C ALA A 213 -9.87 3.40 16.40
N SER A 214 -8.85 2.90 17.11
CA SER A 214 -9.05 2.19 18.38
C SER A 214 -9.75 3.06 19.43
N ARG A 215 -9.31 4.31 19.59
CA ARG A 215 -9.97 5.27 20.50
C ARG A 215 -11.39 5.56 20.06
N TRP A 216 -11.59 5.87 18.79
CA TRP A 216 -12.91 6.19 18.24
C TRP A 216 -13.89 5.03 18.41
N LEU A 217 -13.50 3.80 18.08
CA LEU A 217 -14.31 2.59 18.25
C LEU A 217 -14.73 2.38 19.70
N GLY A 218 -13.79 2.51 20.65
CA GLY A 218 -14.08 2.40 22.09
C GLY A 218 -15.06 3.46 22.57
N GLN A 219 -14.91 4.71 22.11
CA GLN A 219 -15.82 5.83 22.46
C GLN A 219 -17.24 5.65 21.87
N HIS A 220 -17.37 4.89 20.76
CA HIS A 220 -18.66 4.64 20.11
C HIS A 220 -19.24 3.25 20.43
N GLY A 221 -18.79 2.62 21.52
CA GLY A 221 -19.41 1.41 22.05
C GLY A 221 -18.98 0.11 21.39
N ALA A 222 -17.99 0.10 20.47
CA ALA A 222 -17.45 -1.13 19.94
C ALA A 222 -16.59 -1.86 20.98
N ARG A 223 -16.68 -3.19 21.02
CA ARG A 223 -15.84 -4.04 21.87
C ARG A 223 -14.55 -4.39 21.14
N LEU A 224 -13.40 -4.06 21.73
CA LEU A 224 -12.09 -4.39 21.18
C LEU A 224 -11.46 -5.51 22.00
N ARG A 225 -11.11 -6.63 21.35
CA ARG A 225 -10.47 -7.80 21.96
C ARG A 225 -9.09 -8.00 21.35
N PHE A 226 -8.06 -7.59 22.09
CA PHE A 226 -6.66 -7.74 21.69
C PHE A 226 -6.03 -9.02 22.26
N GLY A 227 -4.98 -9.52 21.58
CA GLY A 227 -4.28 -10.73 21.98
C GLY A 227 -5.12 -12.00 21.82
N GLN A 228 -6.28 -11.90 21.17
CA GLN A 228 -7.20 -13.01 20.96
C GLN A 228 -7.16 -13.49 19.51
N ARG A 229 -6.57 -14.65 19.31
CA ARG A 229 -6.59 -15.32 18.00
C ARG A 229 -7.85 -16.18 17.87
N VAL A 230 -8.72 -15.84 16.92
CA VAL A 230 -9.85 -16.71 16.55
C VAL A 230 -9.31 -18.01 15.97
N ARG A 231 -9.85 -19.13 16.45
CA ARG A 231 -9.42 -20.49 16.11
C ARG A 231 -10.45 -21.25 15.27
N SER A 232 -11.73 -20.91 15.41
CA SER A 232 -12.82 -21.58 14.70
C SER A 232 -13.91 -20.61 14.24
N LEU A 233 -14.44 -20.90 13.08
CA LEU A 233 -15.68 -20.32 12.55
C LEU A 233 -16.57 -21.49 12.14
N SER A 234 -17.84 -21.44 12.50
CA SER A 234 -18.81 -22.42 12.06
C SER A 234 -20.18 -21.78 11.86
N PRO A 235 -21.02 -22.34 10.96
CA PRO A 235 -22.41 -21.93 10.86
C PRO A 235 -23.14 -22.09 12.21
N GLY A 236 -23.96 -21.09 12.56
CA GLY A 236 -24.90 -21.13 13.67
C GLY A 236 -26.34 -21.15 13.16
N ASP A 237 -27.30 -21.38 14.03
CA ASP A 237 -28.72 -21.52 13.67
C ASP A 237 -29.25 -20.24 12.94
N HIS A 238 -28.83 -19.07 13.38
CA HIS A 238 -29.29 -17.79 12.83
C HIS A 238 -28.15 -16.84 12.42
N GLY A 239 -26.88 -17.31 12.46
CA GLY A 239 -25.69 -16.47 12.20
C GLY A 239 -24.42 -17.26 12.02
N ILE A 240 -23.36 -16.82 12.66
CA ILE A 240 -22.03 -17.44 12.63
C ILE A 240 -21.50 -17.58 14.06
N LEU A 241 -20.89 -18.71 14.37
CA LEU A 241 -20.19 -18.92 15.64
C LEU A 241 -18.71 -18.58 15.46
N VAL A 242 -18.19 -17.71 16.31
CA VAL A 242 -16.77 -17.33 16.39
C VAL A 242 -16.22 -17.85 17.70
N ASP A 243 -15.38 -18.87 17.68
CA ASP A 243 -14.90 -19.61 18.88
C ASP A 243 -16.04 -20.01 19.83
N GLY A 244 -17.20 -20.41 19.27
CA GLY A 244 -18.40 -20.79 20.02
C GLY A 244 -19.31 -19.63 20.46
N GLU A 245 -18.91 -18.38 20.31
CA GLU A 245 -19.76 -17.21 20.57
C GLU A 245 -20.60 -16.86 19.32
N ALA A 246 -21.91 -16.67 19.51
CA ALA A 246 -22.83 -16.39 18.41
C ALA A 246 -22.84 -14.93 18.00
N PHE A 247 -22.79 -14.68 16.70
CA PHE A 247 -22.94 -13.38 16.05
C PHE A 247 -23.92 -13.48 14.89
N ASP A 248 -24.66 -12.40 14.63
CA ASP A 248 -25.59 -12.36 13.49
C ASP A 248 -24.85 -12.37 12.15
N CYS A 249 -23.64 -11.77 12.11
CA CYS A 249 -22.78 -11.74 10.94
C CYS A 249 -21.31 -11.65 11.38
N ALA A 250 -20.38 -12.13 10.54
CA ALA A 250 -18.95 -11.97 10.74
C ALA A 250 -18.27 -11.45 9.47
N ILE A 251 -17.27 -10.58 9.66
CA ILE A 251 -16.34 -10.13 8.61
C ILE A 251 -14.96 -10.69 8.93
N LEU A 252 -14.47 -11.56 8.06
CA LEU A 252 -13.13 -12.16 8.18
C LEU A 252 -12.13 -11.26 7.45
N ALA A 253 -11.45 -10.41 8.23
CA ALA A 253 -10.53 -9.38 7.75
C ALA A 253 -9.05 -9.73 8.02
N THR A 254 -8.73 -11.02 8.02
CA THR A 254 -7.38 -11.54 8.21
C THR A 254 -6.63 -11.69 6.88
N ALA A 255 -5.31 -11.90 6.95
CA ALA A 255 -4.54 -12.25 5.77
C ALA A 255 -5.05 -13.57 5.13
N PRO A 256 -4.93 -13.76 3.79
CA PRO A 256 -5.53 -14.89 3.07
C PRO A 256 -5.22 -16.26 3.67
N GLN A 257 -3.97 -16.49 4.08
CA GLN A 257 -3.55 -17.77 4.68
C GLN A 257 -4.22 -18.07 6.03
N HIS A 258 -4.63 -17.02 6.76
CA HIS A 258 -5.38 -17.19 8.02
C HIS A 258 -6.87 -17.30 7.75
N ALA A 259 -7.39 -16.55 6.79
CA ALA A 259 -8.77 -16.65 6.35
C ALA A 259 -9.10 -18.08 5.90
N ARG A 260 -8.23 -18.66 5.04
CA ARG A 260 -8.39 -20.03 4.55
C ARG A 260 -8.36 -21.09 5.66
N ARG A 261 -7.58 -20.87 6.73
CA ARG A 261 -7.58 -21.81 7.87
C ARG A 261 -8.89 -21.81 8.63
N LEU A 262 -9.54 -20.64 8.72
CA LEU A 262 -10.81 -20.49 9.42
C LEU A 262 -12.00 -20.89 8.54
N TRP A 263 -11.88 -20.68 7.22
CA TRP A 263 -12.91 -21.00 6.24
C TRP A 263 -12.27 -21.54 4.94
N PRO A 264 -12.05 -22.86 4.84
CA PRO A 264 -11.30 -23.47 3.72
C PRO A 264 -11.88 -23.22 2.33
N GLU A 265 -13.19 -22.99 2.22
CA GLU A 265 -13.89 -22.74 0.96
C GLU A 265 -13.46 -21.42 0.27
N ILE A 266 -12.74 -20.54 0.96
CA ILE A 266 -12.23 -19.30 0.37
C ILE A 266 -11.30 -19.58 -0.83
N GLY A 267 -10.70 -20.76 -0.88
CA GLY A 267 -9.85 -21.18 -2.00
C GLY A 267 -8.52 -20.39 -2.04
N ASN A 268 -7.98 -20.23 -3.21
CA ASN A 268 -6.80 -19.45 -3.65
C ASN A 268 -5.56 -19.45 -2.73
N ASP A 269 -4.52 -20.10 -3.25
CA ASP A 269 -3.15 -19.85 -2.77
C ASP A 269 -2.57 -18.64 -3.49
N PHE A 270 -2.20 -17.63 -2.70
CA PHE A 270 -1.51 -16.47 -3.23
C PHE A 270 0.00 -16.70 -3.22
N ALA A 271 0.65 -16.44 -4.34
CA ALA A 271 2.08 -16.14 -4.32
C ALA A 271 2.27 -14.77 -3.66
N TYR A 272 3.37 -14.61 -2.93
CA TYR A 272 3.67 -13.38 -2.20
C TYR A 272 4.96 -12.76 -2.69
N GLU A 273 5.00 -11.43 -2.62
CA GLU A 273 6.21 -10.64 -2.84
C GLU A 273 6.69 -10.07 -1.51
N PRO A 274 8.00 -10.17 -1.24
CA PRO A 274 8.58 -9.61 -0.04
C PRO A 274 8.81 -8.10 -0.17
N ILE A 275 8.94 -7.43 0.98
CA ILE A 275 9.48 -6.08 1.09
C ILE A 275 10.51 -6.08 2.22
N ALA A 276 11.63 -5.39 2.02
CA ALA A 276 12.52 -5.03 3.09
C ALA A 276 12.59 -3.51 3.26
N THR A 277 12.62 -3.06 4.49
CA THR A 277 12.94 -1.68 4.85
C THR A 277 14.21 -1.67 5.66
N VAL A 278 15.21 -0.95 5.18
CA VAL A 278 16.49 -0.78 5.88
C VAL A 278 16.57 0.66 6.37
N ASN A 279 16.45 0.83 7.67
CA ASN A 279 16.62 2.13 8.32
C ASN A 279 18.10 2.31 8.66
N LEU A 280 18.67 3.41 8.19
CA LEU A 280 20.07 3.79 8.41
C LEU A 280 20.10 5.16 9.08
N GLU A 281 20.73 5.29 10.24
CA GLU A 281 20.88 6.55 10.93
C GLU A 281 22.32 7.06 10.79
N PHE A 282 22.44 8.18 10.15
CA PHE A 282 23.70 8.94 9.99
C PHE A 282 23.72 10.14 10.95
N GLY A 283 24.70 11.00 10.80
CA GLY A 283 24.73 12.26 11.56
C GLY A 283 23.51 13.15 11.25
N PRO A 284 23.05 13.97 12.22
CA PRO A 284 21.79 14.74 12.11
C PRO A 284 21.77 15.78 10.96
N LYS A 285 22.92 16.08 10.39
CA LYS A 285 23.05 16.96 9.21
C LYS A 285 22.92 16.21 7.89
N THR A 286 22.87 14.87 7.90
CA THR A 286 22.70 14.08 6.67
C THR A 286 21.26 14.20 6.20
N ALA A 287 21.09 14.67 4.96
CA ALA A 287 19.81 14.78 4.31
C ALA A 287 19.97 14.45 2.82
N LEU A 288 18.92 13.91 2.22
CA LEU A 288 18.86 13.76 0.77
C LEU A 288 18.51 15.08 0.10
N PRO A 289 18.95 15.30 -1.17
CA PRO A 289 18.53 16.50 -1.92
C PRO A 289 17.03 16.53 -2.21
N PHE A 290 16.37 15.37 -2.10
CA PHE A 290 14.94 15.19 -2.30
C PHE A 290 14.39 14.28 -1.22
N PRO A 291 13.12 14.43 -0.80
CA PRO A 291 12.52 13.58 0.23
C PRO A 291 12.40 12.10 -0.19
N LEU A 292 12.40 11.85 -1.49
CA LEU A 292 12.34 10.52 -2.10
C LEU A 292 13.34 10.47 -3.27
N LEU A 293 14.21 9.48 -3.26
CA LEU A 293 15.24 9.26 -4.28
C LEU A 293 15.22 7.81 -4.74
N ASN A 294 15.28 7.57 -6.07
CA ASN A 294 15.46 6.25 -6.63
C ASN A 294 16.97 5.97 -6.83
N LEU A 295 17.41 4.77 -6.46
CA LEU A 295 18.82 4.34 -6.58
C LEU A 295 19.14 3.64 -7.91
N ASP A 296 18.32 3.84 -8.93
CA ASP A 296 18.60 3.48 -10.33
C ASP A 296 18.84 1.97 -10.56
N GLY A 297 17.98 1.13 -10.04
CA GLY A 297 17.98 -0.32 -10.30
C GLY A 297 19.14 -1.11 -9.69
N ARG A 298 19.90 -0.52 -8.79
CA ARG A 298 20.90 -1.22 -7.96
C ARG A 298 20.21 -2.12 -6.94
N VAL A 299 20.93 -2.52 -5.89
CA VAL A 299 20.34 -3.26 -4.78
C VAL A 299 19.30 -2.41 -4.07
N GLY A 300 19.63 -1.17 -3.76
CA GLY A 300 18.68 -0.18 -3.28
C GLY A 300 17.72 0.28 -4.40
N GLN A 301 16.45 0.46 -4.04
CA GLN A 301 15.43 0.94 -4.97
C GLN A 301 15.00 2.37 -4.63
N TRP A 302 14.23 2.53 -3.56
CA TRP A 302 13.78 3.85 -3.10
C TRP A 302 14.37 4.17 -1.73
N VAL A 303 14.77 5.42 -1.56
CA VAL A 303 15.22 5.95 -0.27
C VAL A 303 14.34 7.11 0.10
N VAL A 304 13.81 7.06 1.33
CA VAL A 304 12.99 8.11 1.93
C VAL A 304 13.82 8.79 3.00
N ASP A 305 13.93 10.10 2.93
CA ASP A 305 14.49 10.92 4.00
C ASP A 305 13.44 11.09 5.11
N ARG A 306 13.72 10.52 6.28
CA ARG A 306 12.85 10.59 7.47
C ARG A 306 13.17 11.78 8.37
N GLY A 307 14.15 12.59 7.98
CA GLY A 307 14.70 13.67 8.81
C GLY A 307 15.65 13.18 9.89
N ASN A 308 16.32 14.12 10.53
CA ASN A 308 17.28 13.88 11.61
C ASN A 308 18.41 12.88 11.28
N GLY A 309 18.78 12.77 10.00
CA GLY A 309 19.80 11.86 9.51
C GLY A 309 19.34 10.41 9.35
N ILE A 310 18.05 10.12 9.41
CA ILE A 310 17.50 8.79 9.19
C ILE A 310 17.07 8.64 7.74
N LEU A 311 17.69 7.70 7.03
CA LEU A 311 17.34 7.30 5.67
C LEU A 311 16.71 5.91 5.69
N ALA A 312 15.51 5.78 5.12
CA ALA A 312 14.81 4.50 5.00
C ALA A 312 14.88 4.00 3.55
N CYS A 313 15.67 2.95 3.32
CA CYS A 313 15.73 2.27 2.02
C CYS A 313 14.60 1.25 1.92
N VAL A 314 13.79 1.35 0.88
CA VAL A 314 12.65 0.46 0.60
C VAL A 314 13.00 -0.43 -0.59
N LEU A 315 12.89 -1.73 -0.40
CA LEU A 315 13.25 -2.76 -1.36
C LEU A 315 12.00 -3.62 -1.61
N SER A 316 11.42 -3.48 -2.77
CA SER A 316 10.14 -4.07 -3.16
C SER A 316 10.32 -5.24 -4.13
N GLY A 317 9.45 -6.26 -3.99
CA GLY A 317 9.48 -7.46 -4.81
C GLY A 317 10.73 -8.31 -4.62
N GLN A 318 10.77 -9.46 -5.25
CA GLN A 318 12.00 -10.24 -5.31
C GLN A 318 13.04 -9.56 -6.19
N GLY A 319 14.29 -9.52 -5.74
CA GLY A 319 15.40 -8.92 -6.46
C GLY A 319 16.75 -9.30 -5.85
N ASN A 320 17.83 -8.70 -6.33
CA ASN A 320 19.21 -8.99 -5.89
C ASN A 320 19.40 -8.80 -4.37
N TRP A 321 18.62 -7.95 -3.75
CA TRP A 321 18.64 -7.70 -2.31
C TRP A 321 18.17 -8.92 -1.48
N SER A 322 17.28 -9.73 -2.04
CA SER A 322 16.62 -10.82 -1.30
C SER A 322 17.56 -11.97 -0.94
N VAL A 323 18.68 -12.12 -1.64
CA VAL A 323 19.70 -13.15 -1.36
C VAL A 323 20.80 -12.67 -0.40
N LEU A 324 20.84 -11.39 -0.10
CA LEU A 324 21.80 -10.81 0.84
C LEU A 324 21.32 -11.00 2.29
N ASN A 325 22.24 -11.34 3.19
CA ASN A 325 21.98 -11.26 4.62
C ASN A 325 21.93 -9.79 5.06
N ASP A 326 21.47 -9.53 6.30
CA ASP A 326 21.23 -8.15 6.77
C ASP A 326 22.50 -7.31 6.80
N ALA A 327 23.63 -7.89 7.22
CA ALA A 327 24.91 -7.15 7.27
C ALA A 327 25.41 -6.78 5.86
N ALA A 328 25.34 -7.71 4.91
CA ALA A 328 25.72 -7.45 3.53
C ALA A 328 24.78 -6.43 2.87
N LEU A 329 23.49 -6.51 3.17
CA LEU A 329 22.50 -5.57 2.65
C LEU A 329 22.76 -4.14 3.17
N VAL A 330 23.00 -3.98 4.48
CA VAL A 330 23.35 -2.69 5.08
C VAL A 330 24.61 -2.13 4.45
N ALA A 331 25.68 -2.93 4.35
CA ALA A 331 26.95 -2.49 3.76
C ALA A 331 26.80 -2.05 2.30
N THR A 332 26.01 -2.78 1.52
CA THR A 332 25.72 -2.41 0.11
C THR A 332 24.97 -1.11 0.02
N LEU A 333 23.95 -0.91 0.85
CA LEU A 333 23.16 0.34 0.83
C LEU A 333 23.94 1.55 1.34
N GLU A 334 24.80 1.38 2.34
CA GLU A 334 25.73 2.45 2.76
C GLU A 334 26.67 2.87 1.62
N GLU A 335 27.18 1.89 0.86
CA GLU A 335 28.01 2.17 -0.32
C GLU A 335 27.24 2.89 -1.42
N GLU A 336 26.02 2.46 -1.71
CA GLU A 336 25.16 3.12 -2.70
C GLU A 336 24.76 4.54 -2.30
N LEU A 337 24.68 4.83 -1.00
CA LEU A 337 24.34 6.15 -0.44
C LEU A 337 25.56 7.06 -0.19
N ARG A 338 26.77 6.59 -0.47
CA ARG A 338 28.04 7.29 -0.15
C ARG A 338 28.05 8.75 -0.59
N ASP A 339 27.58 9.03 -1.79
CA ASP A 339 27.58 10.38 -2.37
C ASP A 339 26.68 11.36 -1.58
N TYR A 340 25.71 10.84 -0.86
CA TYR A 340 24.74 11.63 -0.08
C TYR A 340 25.10 11.70 1.41
N THR A 341 25.91 10.76 1.89
CA THR A 341 26.25 10.65 3.32
C THR A 341 27.66 11.15 3.63
N GLY A 342 28.43 11.62 2.62
CA GLY A 342 29.81 12.06 2.79
C GLY A 342 30.75 10.95 3.26
N ASN A 343 30.57 9.72 2.79
CA ASN A 343 31.30 8.52 3.19
C ASN A 343 31.11 8.09 4.66
N GLN A 344 30.11 8.59 5.34
CA GLN A 344 29.80 8.17 6.72
C GLN A 344 29.20 6.77 6.73
N ARG A 345 29.49 6.00 7.79
CA ARG A 345 28.78 4.79 8.14
C ARG A 345 27.60 5.13 9.03
N ALA A 346 26.54 4.34 8.94
CA ALA A 346 25.39 4.48 9.83
C ALA A 346 25.80 4.12 11.28
N GLY A 347 25.55 5.02 12.21
CA GLY A 347 25.77 4.79 13.64
C GLY A 347 24.76 3.80 14.22
N TRP A 348 23.61 3.67 13.60
CA TRP A 348 22.60 2.66 13.90
C TRP A 348 21.90 2.22 12.61
N ASN A 349 21.52 0.95 12.57
CA ASN A 349 20.75 0.42 11.45
C ASN A 349 19.74 -0.63 11.92
N LYS A 350 18.67 -0.80 11.11
CA LYS A 350 17.70 -1.87 11.33
C LYS A 350 17.11 -2.34 10.01
N VAL A 351 17.20 -3.63 9.77
CA VAL A 351 16.54 -4.31 8.66
C VAL A 351 15.22 -4.91 9.14
N ILE A 352 14.13 -4.59 8.47
CA ILE A 352 12.81 -5.18 8.68
C ILE A 352 12.41 -5.87 7.39
N ARG A 353 12.23 -7.20 7.43
CA ARG A 353 11.82 -8.01 6.27
C ARG A 353 10.42 -8.55 6.49
N GLU A 354 9.52 -8.23 5.58
CA GLU A 354 8.19 -8.82 5.51
C GLU A 354 8.12 -9.74 4.29
N GLN A 355 8.14 -11.05 4.53
CA GLN A 355 8.17 -12.05 3.46
C GLN A 355 6.83 -12.15 2.71
N ARG A 356 5.73 -11.80 3.35
CA ARG A 356 4.39 -11.80 2.77
C ARG A 356 3.80 -10.39 2.78
N ALA A 357 4.58 -9.44 2.26
CA ALA A 357 4.21 -8.04 2.29
C ALA A 357 2.95 -7.79 1.45
N THR A 358 2.92 -8.31 0.23
CA THR A 358 1.77 -8.22 -0.67
C THR A 358 1.54 -9.58 -1.34
N PHE A 359 0.33 -9.83 -1.83
CA PHE A 359 0.18 -10.87 -2.86
C PHE A 359 0.87 -10.41 -4.15
N SER A 360 1.39 -11.36 -4.95
CA SER A 360 1.95 -11.07 -6.27
C SER A 360 0.84 -10.64 -7.22
N ALA A 361 0.86 -9.38 -7.64
CA ALA A 361 -0.18 -8.75 -8.48
C ALA A 361 0.01 -9.11 -9.96
N ARG A 362 0.08 -10.40 -10.28
CA ARG A 362 0.33 -10.92 -11.64
C ARG A 362 -0.91 -10.90 -12.51
N SER A 363 -0.70 -10.94 -13.82
CA SER A 363 -1.79 -11.06 -14.79
C SER A 363 -2.58 -12.36 -14.57
N GLY A 364 -3.90 -12.31 -14.81
CA GLY A 364 -4.78 -13.46 -14.64
C GLY A 364 -5.03 -13.89 -13.19
N LEU A 365 -4.61 -13.12 -12.18
CA LEU A 365 -4.85 -13.46 -10.80
C LEU A 365 -6.33 -13.36 -10.45
N GLU A 366 -6.94 -14.50 -10.15
CA GLU A 366 -8.28 -14.55 -9.58
C GLU A 366 -8.24 -14.28 -8.07
N ARG A 367 -9.19 -13.48 -7.59
CA ARG A 367 -9.30 -13.10 -6.17
C ARG A 367 -10.70 -13.37 -5.64
N PRO A 368 -10.86 -13.79 -4.37
CA PRO A 368 -12.16 -14.05 -3.79
C PRO A 368 -12.98 -12.75 -3.71
N LYS A 369 -14.28 -12.89 -3.85
CA LYS A 369 -15.22 -11.80 -3.61
C LYS A 369 -15.38 -11.55 -2.11
N ALA A 370 -16.02 -10.44 -1.74
CA ALA A 370 -16.36 -10.17 -0.35
C ALA A 370 -17.38 -11.16 0.20
N GLU A 371 -18.26 -11.65 -0.65
CA GLU A 371 -19.29 -12.63 -0.34
C GLU A 371 -18.69 -14.05 -0.32
N THR A 372 -18.97 -14.80 0.74
CA THR A 372 -18.64 -16.25 0.83
C THR A 372 -19.86 -17.10 0.48
N THR A 373 -19.67 -18.42 0.46
CA THR A 373 -20.76 -19.40 0.35
C THR A 373 -21.75 -19.32 1.51
N HIS A 374 -21.31 -18.85 2.68
CA HIS A 374 -22.18 -18.64 3.84
C HIS A 374 -22.72 -17.21 3.89
N PRO A 375 -24.06 -17.00 3.89
CA PRO A 375 -24.66 -15.66 3.78
C PRO A 375 -24.34 -14.71 4.94
N ARG A 376 -23.93 -15.22 6.10
CA ARG A 376 -23.57 -14.43 7.29
C ARG A 376 -22.07 -14.28 7.49
N LEU A 377 -21.23 -14.72 6.53
CA LEU A 377 -19.79 -14.56 6.56
C LEU A 377 -19.34 -13.76 5.33
N LEU A 378 -18.58 -12.71 5.58
CA LEU A 378 -18.01 -11.84 4.57
C LEU A 378 -16.49 -11.80 4.69
N LEU A 379 -15.81 -11.49 3.59
CA LEU A 379 -14.37 -11.31 3.54
C LEU A 379 -14.02 -9.82 3.38
N ALA A 380 -12.95 -9.40 4.03
CA ALA A 380 -12.31 -8.11 3.79
C ALA A 380 -10.79 -8.26 3.78
N GLY A 381 -10.14 -7.44 2.97
CA GLY A 381 -8.69 -7.43 2.81
C GLY A 381 -8.33 -6.87 1.44
N ASP A 382 -7.09 -6.40 1.29
CA ASP A 382 -6.55 -5.95 0.00
C ASP A 382 -6.74 -6.98 -1.12
N TYR A 383 -6.73 -8.27 -0.77
CA TYR A 383 -6.90 -9.39 -1.71
C TYR A 383 -8.35 -9.62 -2.18
N THR A 384 -9.35 -8.98 -1.60
CA THR A 384 -10.76 -9.09 -2.02
C THR A 384 -11.22 -7.91 -2.89
N TRP A 385 -10.38 -6.89 -3.10
CA TRP A 385 -10.69 -5.73 -3.95
C TRP A 385 -10.05 -5.87 -5.32
N ALA A 386 -10.81 -6.37 -6.29
CA ALA A 386 -10.29 -6.81 -7.59
C ALA A 386 -9.62 -5.71 -8.43
N ASP A 387 -9.98 -4.44 -8.25
CA ASP A 387 -9.51 -3.33 -9.07
C ASP A 387 -8.14 -2.77 -8.65
N TYR A 388 -7.63 -3.15 -7.46
CA TYR A 388 -6.38 -2.61 -6.93
C TYR A 388 -5.36 -3.69 -6.61
N PRO A 389 -4.07 -3.38 -6.70
CA PRO A 389 -3.03 -4.21 -6.08
C PRO A 389 -3.15 -4.17 -4.55
N ALA A 390 -2.24 -4.84 -3.84
CA ALA A 390 -2.21 -4.85 -2.38
C ALA A 390 -1.83 -3.47 -1.83
N THR A 391 -2.82 -2.61 -1.64
CA THR A 391 -2.66 -1.24 -1.16
C THR A 391 -3.51 -0.98 0.08
N LEU A 392 -3.16 0.07 0.83
CA LEU A 392 -3.95 0.53 1.97
C LEU A 392 -5.36 0.94 1.53
N GLU A 393 -5.47 1.64 0.40
CA GLU A 393 -6.75 2.05 -0.18
C GLU A 393 -7.62 0.84 -0.57
N GLY A 394 -7.03 -0.18 -1.21
CA GLY A 394 -7.73 -1.42 -1.54
C GLY A 394 -8.23 -2.15 -0.29
N ALA A 395 -7.43 -2.18 0.77
CA ALA A 395 -7.81 -2.75 2.05
C ALA A 395 -9.00 -1.99 2.68
N ILE A 396 -8.94 -0.67 2.75
CA ILE A 396 -10.01 0.19 3.27
C ILE A 396 -11.30 0.00 2.47
N ARG A 397 -11.25 0.10 1.16
CA ARG A 397 -12.42 -0.08 0.27
C ARG A 397 -13.07 -1.44 0.47
N SER A 398 -12.27 -2.49 0.60
CA SER A 398 -12.79 -3.83 0.85
C SER A 398 -13.50 -3.93 2.21
N GLY A 399 -12.94 -3.32 3.25
CA GLY A 399 -13.55 -3.28 4.58
C GLY A 399 -14.87 -2.52 4.60
N LEU A 400 -14.92 -1.34 3.99
CA LEU A 400 -16.14 -0.54 3.83
C LEU A 400 -17.23 -1.31 3.07
N ARG A 401 -16.84 -1.99 1.96
CA ARG A 401 -17.77 -2.84 1.20
C ARG A 401 -18.32 -3.99 2.03
N ALA A 402 -17.45 -4.70 2.76
CA ALA A 402 -17.89 -5.83 3.59
C ALA A 402 -18.87 -5.37 4.69
N ALA A 403 -18.61 -4.23 5.34
CA ALA A 403 -19.51 -3.65 6.32
C ALA A 403 -20.88 -3.32 5.72
N ARG A 404 -20.91 -2.63 4.58
CA ARG A 404 -22.18 -2.28 3.88
C ARG A 404 -22.98 -3.52 3.47
N LEU A 405 -22.30 -4.57 3.00
CA LEU A 405 -22.94 -5.86 2.71
C LEU A 405 -23.51 -6.53 3.97
N ALA A 406 -22.79 -6.48 5.10
CA ALA A 406 -23.30 -6.99 6.37
C ALA A 406 -24.56 -6.23 6.82
N LEU A 407 -24.53 -4.89 6.72
CA LEU A 407 -25.65 -4.02 7.09
C LEU A 407 -26.90 -4.23 6.21
N SER A 408 -26.72 -4.52 4.93
CA SER A 408 -27.84 -4.77 4.01
C SER A 408 -28.53 -6.13 4.19
N ARG A 409 -27.97 -7.01 5.02
CA ARG A 409 -28.49 -8.36 5.34
C ARG A 409 -29.23 -8.43 6.68
N ASN A 410 -29.38 -7.28 7.32
CA ASN A 410 -30.04 -7.12 8.62
C ASN A 410 -31.54 -6.92 8.49
#